data_9d2694d9342b35a7f4815a098ca88dd2
#
_entry.id   9d2694d9342b35a7f4815a098ca88dd2
#
_cell.length_a   1.000
_cell.length_b   1.000
_cell.length_c   1.000
_cell.angle_alpha   90.00
_cell.angle_beta   90.00
_cell.angle_gamma   90.00
#
_symmetry.space_group_name_H-M   'P 1'
#
loop_
_entity.id
_entity.type
_entity.pdbx_description
1 polymer ?
#
loop_
_entity_poly.entity_id
_entity_poly.type
_entity_poly.pdbx_seq_one_letter_code
_entity_poly.pdbx_strand_id
1 'polypeptide(L)'
;MSDDADPSLRYRVLRELLDRPSDDPEVLSAKKQIGLEGWGAKILQLQHPAGQWDTAGNSAGELYRPKYVATNWRLLVLSDLGVRGTHPRIAKAVKLFLRRFGGPAGDLGGRKSEVCFTGNAVRMLTRFGSLNDASVQSSIDWLLRHQKSDGGWHCFRSRTGTLDGWEALAGFAAIPEAKRSAAMHRAIERGAEFYLERGLLREGRTPYAPWMRLHYPVHYYYDLLVGVDMLTALGYGDDPRMRSPLGRLEGKRNRDGTWNLDALHPDTEDPNYQIRGPFYPFGLEVPGRPSRWITATALIALQRAGR
;
A
#
# COMPACT_ATOMS: atom_id res chain seq x y z
N MET A 1 -21.51 -2.26 -11.87
CA MET A 1 -21.01 -3.06 -10.71
C MET A 1 -22.21 -3.71 -10.07
N SER A 2 -22.13 -4.99 -9.70
CA SER A 2 -23.20 -5.66 -8.97
C SER A 2 -23.37 -5.02 -7.58
N ASP A 3 -24.60 -5.02 -7.03
CA ASP A 3 -24.89 -4.52 -5.68
C ASP A 3 -24.11 -5.23 -4.56
N ASP A 4 -23.53 -6.40 -4.86
CA ASP A 4 -22.67 -7.20 -3.96
C ASP A 4 -21.19 -6.79 -3.95
N ALA A 5 -20.82 -5.66 -4.58
CA ALA A 5 -19.43 -5.22 -4.58
C ALA A 5 -19.04 -4.71 -3.18
N ASP A 6 -17.83 -5.07 -2.71
CA ASP A 6 -17.27 -4.55 -1.46
C ASP A 6 -17.35 -3.01 -1.42
N PRO A 7 -17.84 -2.39 -0.34
CA PRO A 7 -18.02 -0.94 -0.24
C PRO A 7 -16.74 -0.14 -0.52
N SER A 8 -15.58 -0.65 -0.09
CA SER A 8 -14.29 -0.01 -0.34
C SER A 8 -13.95 0.03 -1.83
N LEU A 9 -14.19 -1.09 -2.51
CA LEU A 9 -13.99 -1.20 -3.95
C LEU A 9 -14.98 -0.31 -4.71
N ARG A 10 -16.26 -0.33 -4.32
CA ARG A 10 -17.30 0.51 -4.93
C ARG A 10 -16.94 2.00 -4.79
N TYR A 11 -16.58 2.43 -3.59
CA TYR A 11 -16.15 3.81 -3.34
C TYR A 11 -14.97 4.21 -4.22
N ARG A 12 -13.94 3.35 -4.28
CA ARG A 12 -12.73 3.60 -5.07
C ARG A 12 -13.06 3.72 -6.56
N VAL A 13 -13.85 2.81 -7.12
CA VAL A 13 -14.27 2.86 -8.53
C VAL A 13 -15.09 4.12 -8.83
N LEU A 14 -16.06 4.47 -7.99
CA LEU A 14 -16.86 5.69 -8.18
C LEU A 14 -15.99 6.94 -8.18
N ARG A 15 -15.02 7.04 -7.26
CA ARG A 15 -14.18 8.21 -7.08
C ARG A 15 -13.01 8.32 -8.04
N GLU A 16 -12.30 7.22 -8.28
CA GLU A 16 -11.01 7.23 -8.96
C GLU A 16 -11.10 6.77 -10.42
N LEU A 17 -12.10 5.96 -10.80
CA LEU A 17 -12.30 5.48 -12.16
C LEU A 17 -13.44 6.21 -12.88
N LEU A 18 -14.54 6.48 -12.19
CA LEU A 18 -15.71 7.15 -12.76
C LEU A 18 -15.76 8.66 -12.46
N ASP A 19 -14.78 9.17 -11.75
CA ASP A 19 -14.60 10.58 -11.37
C ASP A 19 -15.88 11.26 -10.82
N ARG A 20 -16.70 10.46 -10.10
CA ARG A 20 -17.94 10.95 -9.50
C ARG A 20 -17.62 11.96 -8.39
N PRO A 21 -18.37 13.06 -8.25
CA PRO A 21 -18.17 14.06 -7.20
C PRO A 21 -18.22 13.46 -5.79
N SER A 22 -17.53 14.08 -4.84
CA SER A 22 -17.47 13.57 -3.46
C SER A 22 -18.80 13.65 -2.70
N ASP A 23 -19.73 14.46 -3.15
CA ASP A 23 -21.09 14.68 -2.66
C ASP A 23 -22.14 13.85 -3.41
N ASP A 24 -21.74 13.08 -4.42
CA ASP A 24 -22.62 12.15 -5.12
C ASP A 24 -23.25 11.13 -4.15
N PRO A 25 -24.59 10.91 -4.21
CA PRO A 25 -25.29 10.04 -3.28
C PRO A 25 -24.74 8.60 -3.22
N GLU A 26 -24.31 8.04 -4.36
CA GLU A 26 -23.72 6.68 -4.38
C GLU A 26 -22.32 6.67 -3.76
N VAL A 27 -21.52 7.71 -3.97
CA VAL A 27 -20.21 7.89 -3.33
C VAL A 27 -20.37 8.01 -1.82
N LEU A 28 -21.31 8.83 -1.37
CA LEU A 28 -21.61 9.01 0.06
C LEU A 28 -22.10 7.70 0.70
N SER A 29 -22.99 6.98 0.00
CA SER A 29 -23.50 5.67 0.44
C SER A 29 -22.36 4.65 0.57
N ALA A 30 -21.56 4.45 -0.47
CA ALA A 30 -20.42 3.54 -0.44
C ALA A 30 -19.44 3.92 0.68
N LYS A 31 -19.10 5.21 0.82
CA LYS A 31 -18.21 5.72 1.86
C LYS A 31 -18.74 5.46 3.28
N LYS A 32 -20.05 5.55 3.49
CA LYS A 32 -20.69 5.27 4.79
C LYS A 32 -20.59 3.80 5.16
N GLN A 33 -20.68 2.92 4.18
CA GLN A 33 -20.65 1.46 4.39
C GLN A 33 -19.23 0.92 4.65
N ILE A 34 -18.17 1.65 4.25
CA ILE A 34 -16.79 1.22 4.52
C ILE A 34 -16.56 1.03 6.02
N GLY A 35 -16.16 -0.19 6.41
CA GLY A 35 -15.94 -0.58 7.80
C GLY A 35 -17.18 -1.06 8.54
N LEU A 36 -18.38 -0.89 7.97
CA LEU A 36 -19.64 -1.47 8.49
C LEU A 36 -19.96 -2.80 7.79
N GLU A 37 -19.58 -2.93 6.53
CA GLU A 37 -19.82 -4.09 5.70
C GLU A 37 -18.53 -4.48 4.93
N GLY A 38 -18.57 -5.62 4.25
CA GLY A 38 -17.49 -6.09 3.39
C GLY A 38 -16.20 -6.47 4.12
N TRP A 39 -15.09 -6.37 3.41
CA TRP A 39 -13.77 -6.80 3.90
C TRP A 39 -13.30 -5.98 5.11
N GLY A 40 -13.50 -4.67 5.07
CA GLY A 40 -13.12 -3.79 6.17
C GLY A 40 -13.79 -4.18 7.49
N ALA A 41 -15.11 -4.40 7.47
CA ALA A 41 -15.88 -4.83 8.63
C ALA A 41 -15.40 -6.20 9.16
N LYS A 42 -15.18 -7.16 8.25
CA LYS A 42 -14.68 -8.50 8.63
C LYS A 42 -13.32 -8.43 9.32
N ILE A 43 -12.40 -7.60 8.83
CA ILE A 43 -11.09 -7.39 9.48
C ILE A 43 -11.27 -6.73 10.85
N LEU A 44 -12.12 -5.70 10.94
CA LEU A 44 -12.39 -5.00 12.20
C LEU A 44 -13.00 -5.91 13.25
N GLN A 45 -13.87 -6.86 12.88
CA GLN A 45 -14.47 -7.84 13.79
C GLN A 45 -13.44 -8.76 14.46
N LEU A 46 -12.32 -9.03 13.80
CA LEU A 46 -11.22 -9.84 14.33
C LEU A 46 -10.36 -9.09 15.36
N GLN A 47 -10.60 -7.80 15.60
CA GLN A 47 -9.81 -7.03 16.55
C GLN A 47 -10.06 -7.45 17.98
N HIS A 48 -8.99 -7.74 18.71
CA HIS A 48 -9.05 -8.03 20.15
C HIS A 48 -9.56 -6.79 20.93
N PRO A 49 -10.29 -6.96 22.06
CA PRO A 49 -10.76 -5.86 22.89
C PRO A 49 -9.68 -4.87 23.31
N ALA A 50 -8.42 -5.30 23.46
CA ALA A 50 -7.29 -4.42 23.76
C ALA A 50 -6.89 -3.51 22.58
N GLY A 51 -7.39 -3.74 21.35
CA GLY A 51 -7.20 -2.89 20.16
C GLY A 51 -6.17 -3.41 19.15
N GLN A 52 -5.61 -4.59 19.38
CA GLN A 52 -4.67 -5.24 18.49
C GLN A 52 -5.31 -6.39 17.72
N TRP A 53 -4.63 -6.89 16.68
CA TRP A 53 -4.97 -8.11 15.97
C TRP A 53 -3.88 -9.14 16.20
N ASP A 54 -4.27 -10.39 16.23
CA ASP A 54 -3.47 -11.59 16.36
C ASP A 54 -2.43 -11.54 17.49
N THR A 55 -2.85 -12.06 18.62
CA THR A 55 -2.04 -12.11 19.85
C THR A 55 -1.70 -13.55 20.24
N ALA A 56 -2.00 -14.53 19.40
CA ALA A 56 -1.81 -15.94 19.72
C ALA A 56 -0.35 -16.22 20.11
N GLY A 57 -0.10 -16.34 21.41
CA GLY A 57 1.20 -16.66 22.00
C GLY A 57 2.19 -15.49 22.12
N ASN A 58 1.80 -14.27 21.76
CA ASN A 58 2.67 -13.09 21.87
C ASN A 58 2.23 -12.18 23.00
N SER A 59 3.22 -11.54 23.65
CA SER A 59 2.95 -10.47 24.60
C SER A 59 2.18 -9.32 23.93
N ALA A 60 1.32 -8.66 24.68
CA ALA A 60 0.49 -7.54 24.23
C ALA A 60 1.24 -6.35 23.58
N GLY A 61 2.56 -6.40 23.49
CA GLY A 61 3.41 -5.38 22.87
C GLY A 61 3.88 -5.68 21.46
N GLU A 62 3.65 -6.89 20.94
CA GLU A 62 4.10 -7.25 19.59
C GLU A 62 3.01 -6.92 18.57
N LEU A 63 3.18 -5.79 17.82
CA LEU A 63 2.22 -5.34 16.82
C LEU A 63 2.66 -5.65 15.39
N TYR A 64 3.87 -6.18 15.19
CA TYR A 64 4.43 -6.49 13.87
C TYR A 64 4.42 -7.98 13.54
N ARG A 65 4.56 -8.85 14.54
CA ARG A 65 4.55 -10.31 14.37
C ARG A 65 3.30 -10.93 14.99
N PRO A 66 2.75 -12.01 14.38
CA PRO A 66 3.19 -12.65 13.13
C PRO A 66 2.97 -11.73 11.92
N LYS A 67 3.88 -11.82 10.91
CA LYS A 67 3.71 -11.04 9.67
C LYS A 67 2.35 -11.32 9.02
N TYR A 68 1.80 -10.33 8.34
CA TYR A 68 0.54 -10.33 7.57
C TYR A 68 -0.76 -10.45 8.37
N VAL A 69 -0.70 -10.83 9.64
CA VAL A 69 -1.88 -11.02 10.50
C VAL A 69 -1.89 -10.10 11.72
N ALA A 70 -0.72 -9.67 12.23
CA ALA A 70 -0.63 -8.75 13.35
C ALA A 70 -1.09 -7.32 12.99
N THR A 71 -1.20 -6.48 14.00
CA THR A 71 -1.79 -5.13 13.95
C THR A 71 -1.24 -4.26 12.82
N ASN A 72 0.08 -4.22 12.62
CA ASN A 72 0.71 -3.45 11.55
C ASN A 72 0.12 -3.77 10.17
N TRP A 73 -0.04 -5.04 9.86
CA TRP A 73 -0.49 -5.53 8.56
C TRP A 73 -1.99 -5.32 8.37
N ARG A 74 -2.78 -5.50 9.43
CA ARG A 74 -4.22 -5.23 9.40
C ARG A 74 -4.50 -3.75 9.20
N LEU A 75 -3.76 -2.87 9.86
CA LEU A 75 -3.86 -1.42 9.67
C LEU A 75 -3.51 -1.01 8.24
N LEU A 76 -2.46 -1.59 7.63
CA LEU A 76 -2.12 -1.33 6.23
C LEU A 76 -3.31 -1.64 5.31
N VAL A 77 -3.86 -2.85 5.39
CA VAL A 77 -5.00 -3.26 4.55
C VAL A 77 -6.24 -2.40 4.84
N LEU A 78 -6.56 -2.11 6.10
CA LEU A 78 -7.70 -1.27 6.46
C LEU A 78 -7.53 0.17 5.92
N SER A 79 -6.28 0.68 5.85
CA SER A 79 -5.99 1.98 5.24
C SER A 79 -6.20 1.95 3.72
N ASP A 80 -5.80 0.86 3.04
CA ASP A 80 -6.02 0.67 1.60
C ASP A 80 -7.51 0.51 1.28
N LEU A 81 -8.27 -0.14 2.15
CA LEU A 81 -9.72 -0.25 2.06
C LEU A 81 -10.47 1.06 2.38
N GLY A 82 -9.79 2.12 2.80
CA GLY A 82 -10.38 3.42 3.07
C GLY A 82 -11.19 3.50 4.37
N VAL A 83 -10.97 2.60 5.32
CA VAL A 83 -11.59 2.69 6.66
C VAL A 83 -11.12 3.98 7.33
N ARG A 84 -12.05 4.75 7.91
CA ARG A 84 -11.73 6.06 8.48
C ARG A 84 -10.89 5.93 9.75
N GLY A 85 -9.90 6.83 9.92
CA GLY A 85 -9.11 6.91 11.16
C GLY A 85 -9.94 7.23 12.40
N THR A 86 -11.10 7.90 12.22
CA THR A 86 -12.06 8.18 13.29
C THR A 86 -12.90 6.99 13.73
N HIS A 87 -12.85 5.85 13.00
CA HIS A 87 -13.51 4.63 13.43
C HIS A 87 -12.92 4.18 14.79
N PRO A 88 -13.74 3.91 15.84
CA PRO A 88 -13.24 3.68 17.20
C PRO A 88 -12.17 2.59 17.31
N ARG A 89 -12.33 1.51 16.55
CA ARG A 89 -11.35 0.40 16.50
C ARG A 89 -10.04 0.83 15.84
N ILE A 90 -10.08 1.66 14.79
CA ILE A 90 -8.89 2.21 14.13
C ILE A 90 -8.19 3.20 15.05
N ALA A 91 -8.91 4.15 15.62
CA ALA A 91 -8.33 5.14 16.55
C ALA A 91 -7.60 4.46 17.72
N LYS A 92 -8.20 3.38 18.28
CA LYS A 92 -7.57 2.59 19.34
C LYS A 92 -6.28 1.91 18.87
N ALA A 93 -6.29 1.28 17.69
CA ALA A 93 -5.13 0.60 17.14
C ALA A 93 -4.00 1.56 16.73
N VAL A 94 -4.34 2.70 16.12
CA VAL A 94 -3.38 3.76 15.78
C VAL A 94 -2.70 4.31 17.03
N LYS A 95 -3.46 4.55 18.11
CA LYS A 95 -2.89 4.97 19.39
C LYS A 95 -1.92 3.92 19.97
N LEU A 96 -2.26 2.63 19.86
CA LEU A 96 -1.36 1.54 20.27
C LEU A 96 -0.10 1.51 19.41
N PHE A 97 -0.25 1.63 18.09
CA PHE A 97 0.84 1.63 17.13
C PHE A 97 1.82 2.78 17.40
N LEU A 98 1.32 4.00 17.53
CA LEU A 98 2.14 5.18 17.81
C LEU A 98 2.85 5.08 19.17
N ARG A 99 2.20 4.57 20.22
CA ARG A 99 2.85 4.33 21.51
C ARG A 99 3.97 3.28 21.45
N ARG A 100 3.83 2.29 20.59
CA ARG A 100 4.81 1.18 20.50
C ARG A 100 6.00 1.52 19.63
N PHE A 101 5.77 2.24 18.55
CA PHE A 101 6.76 2.52 17.52
C PHE A 101 7.15 3.99 17.43
N GLY A 102 6.35 4.92 17.95
CA GLY A 102 6.69 6.33 18.04
C GLY A 102 7.68 6.54 19.17
N GLY A 103 8.93 6.81 18.84
CA GLY A 103 9.97 7.14 19.81
C GLY A 103 10.26 8.63 19.87
N PRO A 104 10.96 9.11 20.89
CA PRO A 104 11.39 10.51 21.01
C PRO A 104 12.36 10.94 19.89
N ALA A 105 13.00 10.00 19.19
CA ALA A 105 13.82 10.25 18.01
C ALA A 105 13.02 10.19 16.70
N GLY A 106 11.70 9.92 16.78
CA GLY A 106 10.81 9.93 15.63
C GLY A 106 10.97 8.78 14.66
N ASP A 107 11.89 7.87 14.90
CA ASP A 107 11.94 6.65 14.15
C ASP A 107 10.81 5.73 14.63
N LEU A 108 9.93 5.39 13.75
CA LEU A 108 8.89 4.39 14.00
C LEU A 108 9.54 3.02 14.17
N GLY A 109 10.11 2.81 15.33
CA GLY A 109 10.58 1.53 15.70
C GLY A 109 11.94 1.49 16.31
N GLY A 110 12.18 1.72 17.54
CA GLY A 110 13.40 1.45 18.31
C GLY A 110 14.19 0.17 17.97
N ARG A 111 13.95 -0.41 16.82
CA ARG A 111 14.75 -1.23 15.92
C ARG A 111 15.21 -0.35 14.79
N LYS A 112 16.34 -0.65 14.16
CA LYS A 112 16.87 -0.02 12.95
C LYS A 112 15.71 0.23 11.99
N SER A 113 15.35 1.50 11.81
CA SER A 113 14.23 1.87 10.97
C SER A 113 14.44 1.33 9.56
N GLU A 114 13.54 0.49 9.10
CA GLU A 114 13.57 -0.07 7.75
C GLU A 114 12.69 0.79 6.85
N VAL A 115 13.12 1.01 5.61
CA VAL A 115 12.37 1.84 4.64
C VAL A 115 10.97 1.29 4.41
N CYS A 116 10.83 -0.03 4.25
CA CYS A 116 9.55 -0.68 4.03
C CYS A 116 8.58 -0.46 5.20
N PHE A 117 9.04 -0.58 6.44
CA PHE A 117 8.21 -0.32 7.62
C PHE A 117 7.86 1.16 7.74
N THR A 118 8.86 2.05 7.62
CA THR A 118 8.69 3.50 7.81
C THR A 118 7.80 4.10 6.73
N GLY A 119 8.04 3.75 5.46
CA GLY A 119 7.23 4.22 4.32
C GLY A 119 5.78 3.77 4.41
N ASN A 120 5.54 2.50 4.72
CA ASN A 120 4.21 1.97 4.94
C ASN A 120 3.51 2.61 6.16
N ALA A 121 4.24 2.89 7.24
CA ALA A 121 3.67 3.59 8.39
C ALA A 121 3.26 5.04 8.04
N VAL A 122 4.10 5.78 7.30
CA VAL A 122 3.74 7.11 6.79
C VAL A 122 2.49 7.03 5.91
N ARG A 123 2.43 6.07 4.97
CA ARG A 123 1.29 5.86 4.07
C ARG A 123 -0.01 5.62 4.84
N MET A 124 -0.04 4.64 5.74
CA MET A 124 -1.25 4.28 6.47
C MET A 124 -1.68 5.35 7.48
N LEU A 125 -0.73 5.92 8.23
CA LEU A 125 -1.05 6.92 9.25
C LEU A 125 -1.53 8.23 8.61
N THR A 126 -0.98 8.61 7.46
CA THR A 126 -1.50 9.74 6.67
C THR A 126 -2.96 9.51 6.25
N ARG A 127 -3.28 8.33 5.74
CA ARG A 127 -4.65 7.95 5.35
C ARG A 127 -5.62 7.90 6.54
N PHE A 128 -5.14 7.55 7.72
CA PHE A 128 -5.93 7.62 8.96
C PHE A 128 -6.01 9.02 9.58
N GLY A 129 -5.43 10.05 8.93
CA GLY A 129 -5.53 11.44 9.37
C GLY A 129 -4.48 11.84 10.40
N SER A 130 -3.46 11.03 10.64
CA SER A 130 -2.39 11.29 11.61
C SER A 130 -1.14 11.96 11.01
N LEU A 131 -1.24 12.60 9.85
CA LEU A 131 -0.11 13.24 9.18
C LEU A 131 0.66 14.22 10.09
N ASN A 132 -0.06 14.97 10.94
CA ASN A 132 0.52 15.98 11.82
C ASN A 132 1.10 15.41 13.14
N ASP A 133 1.02 14.08 13.35
CA ASP A 133 1.67 13.45 14.51
C ASP A 133 3.20 13.58 14.41
N ALA A 134 3.84 13.91 15.51
CA ALA A 134 5.29 14.13 15.56
C ALA A 134 6.09 12.92 15.06
N SER A 135 5.64 11.69 15.37
CA SER A 135 6.30 10.47 14.92
C SER A 135 6.19 10.28 13.40
N VAL A 136 5.06 10.71 12.80
CA VAL A 136 4.87 10.67 11.33
C VAL A 136 5.78 11.69 10.66
N GLN A 137 5.85 12.92 11.17
CA GLN A 137 6.72 13.97 10.63
C GLN A 137 8.20 13.56 10.72
N SER A 138 8.65 13.03 11.86
CA SER A 138 10.02 12.52 12.02
C SER A 138 10.32 11.34 11.10
N SER A 139 9.32 10.50 10.80
CA SER A 139 9.46 9.40 9.84
C SER A 139 9.61 9.91 8.40
N ILE A 140 8.88 10.95 8.03
CA ILE A 140 9.05 11.65 6.76
C ILE A 140 10.47 12.20 6.64
N ASP A 141 10.95 12.91 7.65
CA ASP A 141 12.31 13.44 7.67
C ASP A 141 13.37 12.33 7.59
N TRP A 142 13.11 11.20 8.25
CA TRP A 142 14.00 10.04 8.19
C TRP A 142 14.05 9.49 6.75
N LEU A 143 12.92 9.31 6.08
CA LEU A 143 12.86 8.84 4.69
C LEU A 143 13.59 9.79 3.73
N LEU A 144 13.45 11.11 3.91
CA LEU A 144 14.15 12.13 3.13
C LEU A 144 15.67 12.00 3.27
N ARG A 145 16.17 11.79 4.50
CA ARG A 145 17.61 11.63 4.78
C ARG A 145 18.19 10.30 4.29
N HIS A 146 17.34 9.27 4.09
CA HIS A 146 17.76 7.92 3.70
C HIS A 146 17.61 7.64 2.20
N GLN A 147 17.15 8.61 1.42
CA GLN A 147 17.16 8.50 -0.03
C GLN A 147 18.60 8.38 -0.54
N LYS A 148 18.86 7.39 -1.38
CA LYS A 148 20.19 7.11 -1.93
C LYS A 148 20.57 8.13 -3.00
N SER A 149 21.86 8.15 -3.37
CA SER A 149 22.36 9.07 -4.40
C SER A 149 21.71 8.85 -5.77
N ASP A 150 21.29 7.61 -6.06
CA ASP A 150 20.57 7.23 -7.29
C ASP A 150 19.07 7.53 -7.26
N GLY A 151 18.55 8.14 -6.20
CA GLY A 151 17.13 8.49 -6.04
C GLY A 151 16.26 7.43 -5.40
N GLY A 152 16.70 6.18 -5.30
CA GLY A 152 15.93 5.10 -4.68
C GLY A 152 16.11 5.00 -3.17
N TRP A 153 15.50 3.98 -2.57
CA TRP A 153 15.63 3.60 -1.16
C TRP A 153 15.98 2.12 -1.03
N HIS A 154 16.52 1.75 0.13
CA HIS A 154 16.88 0.36 0.40
C HIS A 154 16.75 0.06 1.90
N CYS A 155 16.09 -1.07 2.26
CA CYS A 155 15.90 -1.47 3.66
C CYS A 155 17.20 -1.83 4.37
N PHE A 156 18.20 -2.31 3.63
CA PHE A 156 19.49 -2.73 4.18
C PHE A 156 20.59 -1.70 3.90
N ARG A 157 21.77 -1.91 4.46
CA ARG A 157 22.94 -1.10 4.16
C ARG A 157 23.33 -1.31 2.69
N SER A 158 23.06 -0.31 1.87
CA SER A 158 23.40 -0.26 0.45
C SER A 158 23.75 1.15 0.05
N ARG A 159 24.57 1.31 -0.99
CA ARG A 159 24.86 2.62 -1.62
C ARG A 159 23.80 3.03 -2.62
N THR A 160 23.07 2.06 -3.17
CA THR A 160 22.03 2.22 -4.20
C THR A 160 20.67 1.84 -3.65
N GLY A 161 19.62 2.35 -4.27
CA GLY A 161 18.24 1.92 -4.03
C GLY A 161 17.92 0.57 -4.65
N THR A 162 16.72 0.09 -4.38
CA THR A 162 16.08 -1.06 -5.01
C THR A 162 14.62 -0.72 -5.32
N LEU A 163 14.02 -1.37 -6.32
CA LEU A 163 12.59 -1.22 -6.58
C LEU A 163 11.74 -1.71 -5.40
N ASP A 164 12.23 -2.67 -4.61
CA ASP A 164 11.61 -3.09 -3.35
C ASP A 164 11.60 -2.00 -2.25
N GLY A 165 12.28 -0.86 -2.46
CA GLY A 165 12.23 0.30 -1.55
C GLY A 165 11.09 1.29 -1.84
N TRP A 166 10.04 0.83 -2.53
CA TRP A 166 8.93 1.64 -3.05
C TRP A 166 8.08 2.32 -1.97
N GLU A 167 8.05 1.79 -0.77
CA GLU A 167 7.16 2.27 0.29
C GLU A 167 7.46 3.72 0.70
N ALA A 168 8.71 4.16 0.57
CA ALA A 168 9.07 5.55 0.82
C ALA A 168 8.36 6.49 -0.16
N LEU A 169 8.42 6.17 -1.46
CA LEU A 169 7.76 6.97 -2.50
C LEU A 169 6.23 6.89 -2.38
N ALA A 170 5.69 5.71 -2.07
CA ALA A 170 4.26 5.53 -1.79
C ALA A 170 3.80 6.27 -0.51
N GLY A 171 4.67 6.37 0.49
CA GLY A 171 4.43 7.18 1.68
C GLY A 171 4.26 8.66 1.32
N PHE A 172 5.14 9.20 0.49
CA PHE A 172 5.01 10.58 0.01
C PHE A 172 3.79 10.77 -0.91
N ALA A 173 3.49 9.79 -1.77
CA ALA A 173 2.31 9.83 -2.64
C ALA A 173 0.99 9.91 -1.84
N ALA A 174 0.94 9.30 -0.66
CA ALA A 174 -0.24 9.36 0.21
C ALA A 174 -0.46 10.74 0.86
N ILE A 175 0.58 11.58 0.92
CA ILE A 175 0.47 12.94 1.46
C ILE A 175 -0.21 13.83 0.41
N PRO A 176 -1.28 14.56 0.77
CA PRO A 176 -1.91 15.52 -0.16
C PRO A 176 -0.88 16.50 -0.75
N GLU A 177 -0.93 16.73 -2.04
CA GLU A 177 0.05 17.54 -2.76
C GLU A 177 0.28 18.91 -2.10
N ALA A 178 -0.79 19.61 -1.74
CA ALA A 178 -0.74 20.90 -1.06
C ALA A 178 -0.06 20.87 0.32
N LYS A 179 0.24 19.68 0.86
CA LYS A 179 0.95 19.49 2.13
C LYS A 179 2.38 18.97 1.95
N ARG A 180 2.82 18.74 0.71
CA ARG A 180 4.18 18.30 0.42
C ARG A 180 5.15 19.47 0.49
N SER A 181 6.23 19.31 1.25
CA SER A 181 7.31 20.29 1.29
C SER A 181 8.15 20.26 0.01
N ALA A 182 8.93 21.32 -0.26
CA ALA A 182 9.87 21.34 -1.35
C ALA A 182 10.90 20.18 -1.31
N ALA A 183 11.26 19.72 -0.10
CA ALA A 183 12.14 18.55 0.06
C ALA A 183 11.43 17.25 -0.37
N MET A 184 10.15 17.09 -0.06
CA MET A 184 9.34 15.95 -0.53
C MET A 184 9.19 15.97 -2.05
N HIS A 185 8.91 17.12 -2.67
CA HIS A 185 8.83 17.23 -4.13
C HIS A 185 10.13 16.77 -4.80
N ARG A 186 11.28 17.27 -4.34
CA ARG A 186 12.58 16.82 -4.88
C ARG A 186 12.85 15.33 -4.66
N ALA A 187 12.42 14.79 -3.52
CA ALA A 187 12.58 13.37 -3.24
C ALA A 187 11.67 12.50 -4.13
N ILE A 188 10.45 12.97 -4.41
CA ILE A 188 9.51 12.32 -5.33
C ILE A 188 10.07 12.34 -6.75
N GLU A 189 10.55 13.48 -7.25
CA GLU A 189 11.15 13.60 -8.59
C GLU A 189 12.32 12.63 -8.77
N ARG A 190 13.27 12.61 -7.82
CA ARG A 190 14.40 11.69 -7.87
C ARG A 190 13.99 10.23 -7.74
N GLY A 191 12.98 9.96 -6.90
CA GLY A 191 12.42 8.62 -6.74
C GLY A 191 11.72 8.15 -8.01
N ALA A 192 10.90 8.99 -8.64
CA ALA A 192 10.25 8.68 -9.90
C ALA A 192 11.28 8.39 -11.00
N GLU A 193 12.31 9.22 -11.12
CA GLU A 193 13.41 9.02 -12.07
C GLU A 193 14.08 7.65 -11.87
N PHE A 194 14.37 7.27 -10.63
CA PHE A 194 14.94 5.97 -10.28
C PHE A 194 14.11 4.79 -10.83
N TYR A 195 12.77 4.84 -10.71
CA TYR A 195 11.86 3.81 -11.22
C TYR A 195 11.76 3.83 -12.74
N LEU A 196 11.64 5.02 -13.34
CA LEU A 196 11.48 5.20 -14.78
C LEU A 196 12.73 4.72 -15.54
N GLU A 197 13.93 5.03 -15.07
CA GLU A 197 15.19 4.54 -15.67
C GLU A 197 15.28 3.01 -15.66
N ARG A 198 14.66 2.36 -14.67
CA ARG A 198 14.64 0.90 -14.51
C ARG A 198 13.45 0.24 -15.21
N GLY A 199 12.59 1.03 -15.89
CA GLY A 199 11.37 0.54 -16.56
C GLY A 199 10.47 -0.25 -15.61
N LEU A 200 10.48 0.09 -14.31
CA LEU A 200 9.68 -0.50 -13.24
C LEU A 200 9.90 -2.01 -12.99
N LEU A 201 10.84 -2.65 -13.64
CA LEU A 201 11.02 -4.11 -13.58
C LEU A 201 12.47 -4.56 -13.48
N ARG A 202 13.44 -3.65 -13.57
CA ARG A 202 14.85 -4.07 -13.68
C ARG A 202 15.64 -3.75 -12.42
N GLU A 203 16.24 -4.77 -11.84
CA GLU A 203 17.42 -4.65 -11.01
C GLU A 203 18.63 -5.07 -11.86
N GLY A 204 19.43 -4.10 -12.30
CA GLY A 204 20.52 -4.34 -13.26
C GLY A 204 20.06 -4.41 -14.72
N ARG A 205 20.54 -5.43 -15.49
CA ARG A 205 20.33 -5.47 -16.96
C ARG A 205 19.05 -6.17 -17.38
N THR A 206 18.54 -7.10 -16.59
CA THR A 206 17.36 -7.93 -16.94
C THR A 206 16.18 -7.62 -16.03
N PRO A 207 14.93 -7.74 -16.55
CA PRO A 207 13.76 -7.69 -15.71
C PRO A 207 13.75 -8.81 -14.68
N TYR A 208 13.31 -8.52 -13.46
CA TYR A 208 13.10 -9.52 -12.42
C TYR A 208 11.69 -10.13 -12.57
N ALA A 209 11.62 -11.34 -13.08
CA ALA A 209 10.38 -12.00 -13.44
C ALA A 209 9.32 -12.09 -12.33
N PRO A 210 9.67 -12.32 -11.05
CA PRO A 210 8.67 -12.36 -9.98
C PRO A 210 7.83 -11.09 -9.85
N TRP A 211 8.36 -9.91 -10.21
CA TRP A 211 7.59 -8.65 -10.18
C TRP A 211 6.50 -8.56 -11.25
N MET A 212 6.43 -9.49 -12.16
CA MET A 212 5.30 -9.63 -13.08
C MET A 212 4.10 -10.33 -12.46
N ARG A 213 4.20 -10.91 -11.25
CA ARG A 213 3.08 -11.54 -10.55
C ARG A 213 2.34 -10.49 -9.72
N LEU A 214 1.15 -10.11 -10.16
CA LEU A 214 0.30 -9.13 -9.48
C LEU A 214 -0.26 -9.74 -8.19
N HIS A 215 -0.20 -9.00 -7.10
CA HIS A 215 -0.61 -9.51 -5.80
C HIS A 215 -1.46 -8.52 -4.99
N TYR A 216 -2.25 -9.06 -4.07
CA TYR A 216 -3.04 -8.32 -3.09
C TYR A 216 -3.32 -9.20 -1.87
N PRO A 217 -3.26 -8.67 -0.64
CA PRO A 217 -2.84 -7.32 -0.24
C PRO A 217 -1.36 -7.03 -0.52
N VAL A 218 -1.05 -5.78 -0.83
CA VAL A 218 0.30 -5.37 -1.26
C VAL A 218 1.34 -5.50 -0.13
N HIS A 219 0.99 -5.21 1.10
CA HIS A 219 1.87 -5.18 2.27
C HIS A 219 3.19 -4.42 2.01
N TYR A 220 4.30 -5.12 1.73
CA TYR A 220 5.60 -4.53 1.40
C TYR A 220 6.23 -5.12 0.13
N TYR A 221 5.59 -6.08 -0.53
CA TYR A 221 6.15 -6.67 -1.74
C TYR A 221 5.87 -5.81 -2.97
N TYR A 222 6.89 -5.66 -3.82
CA TYR A 222 6.79 -4.90 -5.05
C TYR A 222 6.31 -5.79 -6.20
N ASP A 223 5.47 -5.24 -7.07
CA ASP A 223 5.18 -5.76 -8.39
C ASP A 223 4.94 -4.63 -9.41
N LEU A 224 4.78 -5.01 -10.67
CA LEU A 224 4.55 -4.08 -11.76
C LEU A 224 3.36 -3.15 -11.51
N LEU A 225 2.24 -3.66 -10.98
CA LEU A 225 1.04 -2.86 -10.73
C LEU A 225 1.27 -1.84 -9.62
N VAL A 226 2.00 -2.22 -8.57
CA VAL A 226 2.41 -1.30 -7.49
C VAL A 226 3.21 -0.13 -8.07
N GLY A 227 4.19 -0.42 -8.93
CA GLY A 227 5.00 0.62 -9.58
C GLY A 227 4.18 1.52 -10.51
N VAL A 228 3.31 0.94 -11.33
CA VAL A 228 2.45 1.69 -12.26
C VAL A 228 1.44 2.55 -11.51
N ASP A 229 0.71 1.99 -10.51
CA ASP A 229 -0.27 2.75 -9.70
C ASP A 229 0.40 3.92 -8.97
N MET A 230 1.57 3.68 -8.37
CA MET A 230 2.34 4.69 -7.64
C MET A 230 2.78 5.84 -8.55
N LEU A 231 3.40 5.55 -9.70
CA LEU A 231 3.91 6.60 -10.59
C LEU A 231 2.79 7.36 -11.29
N THR A 232 1.71 6.69 -11.68
CA THR A 232 0.55 7.39 -12.27
C THR A 232 -0.17 8.26 -11.24
N ALA A 233 -0.25 7.83 -9.97
CA ALA A 233 -0.78 8.65 -8.88
C ALA A 233 0.08 9.90 -8.56
N LEU A 234 1.37 9.86 -8.90
CA LEU A 234 2.30 10.97 -8.76
C LEU A 234 2.37 11.86 -10.02
N GLY A 235 1.59 11.57 -11.08
CA GLY A 235 1.52 12.38 -12.28
C GLY A 235 2.53 12.00 -13.38
N TYR A 236 3.22 10.87 -13.28
CA TYR A 236 4.19 10.40 -14.28
C TYR A 236 3.60 9.46 -15.33
N GLY A 237 2.26 9.37 -15.43
CA GLY A 237 1.58 8.48 -16.39
C GLY A 237 1.94 8.73 -17.84
N ASP A 238 2.18 10.00 -18.22
CA ASP A 238 2.49 10.44 -19.58
C ASP A 238 3.99 10.36 -19.93
N ASP A 239 4.87 10.01 -18.98
CA ASP A 239 6.29 9.85 -19.27
C ASP A 239 6.49 8.76 -20.34
N PRO A 240 7.25 9.03 -21.42
CA PRO A 240 7.46 8.06 -22.52
C PRO A 240 8.00 6.71 -22.05
N ARG A 241 8.74 6.66 -20.94
CA ARG A 241 9.31 5.46 -20.35
C ARG A 241 8.24 4.56 -19.71
N MET A 242 7.06 5.12 -19.37
CA MET A 242 5.91 4.34 -18.88
C MET A 242 5.25 3.50 -19.98
N ARG A 243 5.49 3.76 -21.26
CA ARG A 243 4.88 3.01 -22.38
C ARG A 243 5.10 1.51 -22.26
N SER A 244 6.31 1.06 -21.93
CA SER A 244 6.62 -0.36 -21.80
C SER A 244 5.98 -0.99 -20.56
N PRO A 245 6.09 -0.44 -19.33
CA PRO A 245 5.37 -0.93 -18.15
C PRO A 245 3.85 -1.03 -18.35
N LEU A 246 3.24 0.03 -18.88
CA LEU A 246 1.80 0.06 -19.17
C LEU A 246 1.40 -1.01 -20.18
N GLY A 247 2.14 -1.16 -21.29
CA GLY A 247 1.88 -2.20 -22.28
C GLY A 247 2.02 -3.62 -21.70
N ARG A 248 2.95 -3.84 -20.76
CA ARG A 248 3.06 -5.12 -20.03
C ARG A 248 1.87 -5.37 -19.11
N LEU A 249 1.38 -4.35 -18.43
CA LEU A 249 0.19 -4.45 -17.60
C LEU A 249 -1.04 -4.76 -18.46
N GLU A 250 -1.22 -4.06 -19.58
CA GLU A 250 -2.29 -4.34 -20.55
C GLU A 250 -2.21 -5.76 -21.12
N GLY A 251 -1.00 -6.24 -21.41
CA GLY A 251 -0.77 -7.62 -21.89
C GLY A 251 -1.18 -8.72 -20.90
N LYS A 252 -1.41 -8.38 -19.63
CA LYS A 252 -1.95 -9.30 -18.60
C LYS A 252 -3.48 -9.29 -18.53
N ARG A 253 -4.14 -8.42 -19.30
CA ARG A 253 -5.61 -8.30 -19.31
C ARG A 253 -6.24 -9.54 -19.89
N ASN A 254 -7.18 -10.12 -19.16
CA ASN A 254 -8.01 -11.23 -19.62
C ASN A 254 -8.94 -10.79 -20.77
N ARG A 255 -9.46 -11.75 -21.53
CA ARG A 255 -10.41 -11.47 -22.63
C ARG A 255 -11.70 -10.77 -22.17
N ASP A 256 -12.10 -10.99 -20.93
CA ASP A 256 -13.27 -10.35 -20.31
C ASP A 256 -12.98 -8.95 -19.75
N GLY A 257 -11.76 -8.46 -19.92
CA GLY A 257 -11.34 -7.12 -19.46
C GLY A 257 -10.82 -7.08 -18.05
N THR A 258 -10.73 -8.19 -17.32
CA THR A 258 -10.23 -8.25 -15.94
C THR A 258 -8.74 -8.56 -15.88
N TRP A 259 -8.16 -8.46 -14.67
CA TRP A 259 -6.82 -8.97 -14.32
C TRP A 259 -6.93 -9.98 -13.20
N ASN A 260 -6.06 -10.99 -13.23
CA ASN A 260 -6.00 -12.00 -12.19
C ASN A 260 -5.21 -11.50 -10.97
N LEU A 261 -5.54 -12.03 -9.79
CA LEU A 261 -4.65 -12.09 -8.66
C LEU A 261 -3.66 -13.26 -8.93
N ASP A 262 -2.40 -12.95 -9.21
CA ASP A 262 -1.43 -14.00 -9.54
C ASP A 262 -0.88 -14.69 -8.28
N ALA A 263 -0.76 -13.95 -7.18
CA ALA A 263 -0.25 -14.43 -5.90
C ALA A 263 -0.82 -13.65 -4.72
N LEU A 264 -0.76 -14.23 -3.52
CA LEU A 264 -1.03 -13.48 -2.28
C LEU A 264 0.22 -12.73 -1.83
N HIS A 265 1.30 -13.44 -1.60
CA HIS A 265 2.60 -12.89 -1.24
C HIS A 265 3.65 -13.98 -1.42
N PRO A 266 4.88 -13.66 -1.91
CA PRO A 266 5.93 -14.68 -2.12
C PRO A 266 6.27 -15.48 -0.86
N ASP A 267 6.28 -14.84 0.31
CA ASP A 267 6.56 -15.52 1.58
C ASP A 267 5.55 -16.64 1.90
N THR A 268 4.35 -16.64 1.29
CA THR A 268 3.37 -17.73 1.47
C THR A 268 3.76 -19.00 0.75
N GLU A 269 4.65 -18.90 -0.23
CA GLU A 269 5.17 -20.01 -1.02
C GLU A 269 6.50 -20.51 -0.48
N ASP A 270 7.13 -19.79 0.47
CA ASP A 270 8.41 -20.19 1.09
C ASP A 270 8.14 -21.19 2.24
N PRO A 271 8.60 -22.44 2.13
CA PRO A 271 8.42 -23.46 3.17
C PRO A 271 9.10 -23.11 4.50
N ASN A 272 10.08 -22.19 4.49
CA ASN A 272 10.76 -21.72 5.70
C ASN A 272 9.99 -20.59 6.42
N TYR A 273 9.01 -20.01 5.76
CA TYR A 273 8.16 -19.01 6.38
C TYR A 273 7.03 -19.70 7.16
N GLN A 274 6.96 -19.44 8.46
CA GLN A 274 6.04 -20.14 9.37
C GLN A 274 4.56 -19.72 9.23
N ILE A 275 4.21 -18.96 8.20
CA ILE A 275 2.83 -18.50 7.99
C ILE A 275 2.12 -19.53 7.13
N ARG A 276 1.42 -20.44 7.80
CA ARG A 276 0.60 -21.46 7.14
C ARG A 276 -0.85 -20.99 7.07
N GLY A 277 -1.42 -21.08 5.88
CA GLY A 277 -2.84 -20.82 5.66
C GLY A 277 -3.17 -19.42 5.16
N PRO A 278 -4.44 -19.12 4.91
CA PRO A 278 -4.86 -17.83 4.42
C PRO A 278 -4.63 -16.74 5.47
N PHE A 279 -4.11 -15.59 5.05
CA PHE A 279 -3.89 -14.43 5.94
C PHE A 279 -5.18 -13.92 6.57
N TYR A 280 -6.29 -14.22 5.92
CA TYR A 280 -7.62 -13.86 6.36
C TYR A 280 -8.51 -15.09 6.32
N PRO A 281 -9.24 -15.40 7.39
CA PRO A 281 -10.08 -16.59 7.47
C PRO A 281 -11.26 -16.59 6.46
N PHE A 282 -11.53 -15.43 5.83
CA PHE A 282 -12.61 -15.25 4.85
C PHE A 282 -12.10 -15.03 3.42
N GLY A 283 -10.78 -15.04 3.18
CA GLY A 283 -10.20 -14.70 1.89
C GLY A 283 -10.65 -13.31 1.38
N LEU A 284 -9.71 -12.46 0.96
CA LEU A 284 -10.08 -11.21 0.27
C LEU A 284 -10.36 -11.51 -1.20
N GLU A 285 -9.44 -12.23 -1.83
CA GLU A 285 -9.51 -12.65 -3.22
C GLU A 285 -8.80 -14.00 -3.41
N VAL A 286 -9.01 -14.65 -4.56
CA VAL A 286 -8.52 -16.01 -4.82
C VAL A 286 -7.40 -15.99 -5.83
N PRO A 287 -6.18 -16.46 -5.51
CA PRO A 287 -5.08 -16.58 -6.46
C PRO A 287 -5.44 -17.40 -7.70
N GLY A 288 -4.94 -16.96 -8.86
CA GLY A 288 -5.21 -17.58 -10.16
C GLY A 288 -6.60 -17.26 -10.74
N ARG A 289 -7.39 -16.41 -10.10
CA ARG A 289 -8.73 -15.99 -10.55
C ARG A 289 -8.77 -14.49 -10.84
N PRO A 290 -9.74 -14.03 -11.66
CA PRO A 290 -10.01 -12.60 -11.83
C PRO A 290 -10.22 -11.92 -10.48
N SER A 291 -9.47 -10.84 -10.27
CA SER A 291 -9.49 -10.04 -9.06
C SER A 291 -10.19 -8.72 -9.31
N ARG A 292 -11.19 -8.40 -8.52
CA ARG A 292 -11.87 -7.09 -8.61
C ARG A 292 -10.95 -5.96 -8.16
N TRP A 293 -10.13 -6.20 -7.12
CA TRP A 293 -9.20 -5.20 -6.60
C TRP A 293 -8.07 -4.90 -7.58
N ILE A 294 -7.41 -5.93 -8.10
CA ILE A 294 -6.35 -5.78 -9.11
C ILE A 294 -6.92 -5.11 -10.37
N THR A 295 -8.10 -5.54 -10.84
CA THR A 295 -8.75 -4.96 -12.02
C THR A 295 -9.04 -3.48 -11.83
N ALA A 296 -9.64 -3.08 -10.71
CA ALA A 296 -9.91 -1.67 -10.43
C ALA A 296 -8.61 -0.85 -10.35
N THR A 297 -7.58 -1.36 -9.68
CA THR A 297 -6.28 -0.68 -9.58
C THR A 297 -5.63 -0.51 -10.95
N ALA A 298 -5.66 -1.56 -11.80
CA ALA A 298 -5.11 -1.50 -13.15
C ALA A 298 -5.85 -0.49 -14.03
N LEU A 299 -7.18 -0.51 -14.01
CA LEU A 299 -8.01 0.44 -14.78
C LEU A 299 -7.78 1.88 -14.35
N ILE A 300 -7.74 2.16 -13.04
CA ILE A 300 -7.47 3.49 -12.50
C ILE A 300 -6.07 3.98 -12.94
N ALA A 301 -5.07 3.12 -12.84
CA ALA A 301 -3.70 3.47 -13.24
C ALA A 301 -3.59 3.71 -14.76
N LEU A 302 -4.24 2.90 -15.58
CA LEU A 302 -4.30 3.10 -17.04
C LEU A 302 -5.02 4.41 -17.40
N GLN A 303 -6.16 4.70 -16.77
CA GLN A 303 -6.89 5.96 -16.98
C GLN A 303 -6.04 7.18 -16.62
N ARG A 304 -5.31 7.15 -15.50
CA ARG A 304 -4.38 8.24 -15.10
C ARG A 304 -3.24 8.42 -16.11
N ALA A 305 -2.91 7.39 -16.89
CA ALA A 305 -1.93 7.43 -17.97
C ALA A 305 -2.56 7.70 -19.35
N GLY A 306 -3.82 8.14 -19.41
CA GLY A 306 -4.49 8.47 -20.67
C GLY A 306 -4.80 7.26 -21.57
N ARG A 307 -5.00 6.06 -20.99
CA ARG A 307 -5.25 4.80 -21.72
C ARG A 307 -6.58 4.15 -21.37
#